data_a19340fc6c7c4e76f855cb63f656560e
#
_entry.id   a19340fc6c7c4e76f855cb63f656560e
#
_cell.length_a   1.000
_cell.length_b   1.000
_cell.length_c   1.000
_cell.angle_alpha   90.00
_cell.angle_beta   90.00
_cell.angle_gamma   90.00
#
_symmetry.space_group_name_H-M   'P 1'
#
loop_
_entity.id
_entity.type
_entity.pdbx_description
1 polymer ?
#
loop_
_entity_poly.entity_id
_entity_poly.type
_entity_poly.pdbx_seq_one_letter_code
_entity_poly.pdbx_strand_id
1 'polypeptide(L)'
;MKKLLKGILLAFLLLTTIIACDSKKENNKNIKLCESWDFENGFFTILSPNLTSNYSIYNYLPNFYETLVKYENGEIKPLLAEKWEISKDGKEYIFTIRKGIKFSNGEILDSKAVKKSLENVPKLLGEYNGAYGLTSTLIENIEILGSDKIKITFSKSYYGILYDLTMINVFGIMAPAAYNADGTLNKDTKIKTFGTGPYMYNNDKEGDNYHFIRNPNYWGKKPEVVSFDIKIIPDNDAKLLALQSGEIDMILGSNNISYDVLKRFIDSDKLKGKLSDKKDVTRFMGLNVSKEPFNNKTVRLAISKAINRKDISNNIFNGFEVEAKNILSENLPYCNVKIGRYDYNLDEANKLLDEAGWKINSNGIREKNGIELKGELLFLAGISDEETLAIKICDDLMKIGIKLIPKNLERNSLYQTISKGEFNAALQTTYGLPYDPFLFISNLNKKNIGDNLVAQGMKNVEGSENLVLDVNMMIDDTEIQMQYKKILTNLNNEAALIPITFKKQSILYNKEKIKGYDFYSIPSLYNIRNLIVETD
;
A
#
# COMPACT_ATOMS: atom_id res chain seq x y z
N MET A 1 42.96 -48.72 -27.50
CA MET A 1 42.49 -47.37 -27.91
C MET A 1 41.00 -47.26 -28.19
N LYS A 2 40.34 -48.06 -29.03
CA LYS A 2 38.90 -47.95 -29.35
C LYS A 2 37.93 -48.13 -28.14
N LYS A 3 38.27 -48.95 -27.13
CA LYS A 3 37.45 -49.11 -25.90
C LYS A 3 37.58 -47.97 -24.92
N LEU A 4 38.75 -47.30 -24.85
CA LEU A 4 38.99 -46.13 -23.99
C LEU A 4 38.26 -44.88 -24.56
N LEU A 5 38.25 -44.73 -25.90
CA LEU A 5 37.53 -43.62 -26.55
C LEU A 5 36.01 -43.74 -26.39
N LYS A 6 35.44 -44.97 -26.41
CA LYS A 6 34.00 -45.17 -26.14
C LYS A 6 33.63 -44.87 -24.68
N GLY A 7 34.50 -45.17 -23.71
CA GLY A 7 34.28 -44.84 -22.31
C GLY A 7 34.30 -43.34 -22.05
N ILE A 8 35.20 -42.61 -22.69
CA ILE A 8 35.31 -41.15 -22.56
C ILE A 8 34.11 -40.46 -23.26
N LEU A 9 33.65 -40.98 -24.42
CA LEU A 9 32.47 -40.42 -25.09
C LEU A 9 31.18 -40.65 -24.28
N LEU A 10 31.04 -41.84 -23.64
CA LEU A 10 29.89 -42.13 -22.78
C LEU A 10 29.89 -41.28 -21.48
N ALA A 11 31.08 -41.03 -20.89
CA ALA A 11 31.23 -40.17 -19.74
C ALA A 11 30.91 -38.68 -20.08
N PHE A 12 31.31 -38.24 -21.28
CA PHE A 12 30.97 -36.89 -21.76
C PHE A 12 29.47 -36.71 -22.04
N LEU A 13 28.81 -37.76 -22.62
CA LEU A 13 27.36 -37.76 -22.83
C LEU A 13 26.58 -37.79 -21.51
N LEU A 14 27.05 -38.53 -20.50
CA LEU A 14 26.46 -38.52 -19.14
C LEU A 14 26.65 -37.20 -18.43
N LEU A 15 27.83 -36.55 -18.55
CA LEU A 15 28.05 -35.23 -18.00
C LEU A 15 27.16 -34.15 -18.66
N THR A 16 26.99 -34.19 -19.98
CA THR A 16 26.11 -33.24 -20.68
C THR A 16 24.64 -33.47 -20.38
N THR A 17 24.20 -34.69 -20.12
CA THR A 17 22.82 -34.97 -19.69
C THR A 17 22.56 -34.53 -18.25
N ILE A 18 23.52 -34.64 -17.34
CA ILE A 18 23.40 -34.15 -15.95
C ILE A 18 23.36 -32.64 -15.95
N ILE A 19 24.22 -31.95 -16.73
CA ILE A 19 24.21 -30.47 -16.83
C ILE A 19 22.93 -29.96 -17.50
N ALA A 20 22.43 -30.65 -18.53
CA ALA A 20 21.17 -30.32 -19.19
C ALA A 20 19.93 -30.59 -18.30
N CYS A 21 19.97 -31.59 -17.42
CA CYS A 21 18.92 -31.88 -16.45
C CYS A 21 18.91 -30.84 -15.32
N ASP A 22 20.08 -30.41 -14.84
CA ASP A 22 20.21 -29.38 -13.80
C ASP A 22 19.78 -28.00 -14.34
N SER A 23 20.17 -27.65 -15.58
CA SER A 23 19.73 -26.41 -16.21
C SER A 23 18.23 -26.39 -16.55
N LYS A 24 17.62 -27.54 -16.89
CA LYS A 24 16.16 -27.66 -17.01
C LYS A 24 15.44 -27.57 -15.67
N LYS A 25 16.01 -28.09 -14.59
CA LYS A 25 15.47 -27.98 -13.23
C LYS A 25 15.55 -26.56 -12.68
N GLU A 26 16.63 -25.82 -12.96
CA GLU A 26 16.72 -24.40 -12.58
C GLU A 26 15.78 -23.51 -13.38
N ASN A 27 15.58 -23.77 -14.67
CA ASN A 27 14.63 -23.04 -15.52
C ASN A 27 13.16 -23.19 -15.07
N ASN A 28 12.78 -24.29 -14.40
CA ASN A 28 11.44 -24.49 -13.86
C ASN A 28 11.14 -23.62 -12.61
N LYS A 29 12.15 -22.99 -12.03
CA LYS A 29 12.02 -22.13 -10.82
C LYS A 29 12.14 -20.64 -11.12
N ASN A 30 12.10 -20.25 -12.40
CA ASN A 30 11.93 -18.86 -12.84
C ASN A 30 10.42 -18.57 -12.98
N ILE A 31 9.92 -17.54 -12.29
CA ILE A 31 8.51 -17.14 -12.30
C ILE A 31 8.35 -15.84 -13.07
N LYS A 32 7.41 -15.82 -14.01
CA LYS A 32 7.12 -14.66 -14.86
C LYS A 32 5.91 -13.90 -14.32
N LEU A 33 6.11 -12.65 -14.00
CA LEU A 33 5.12 -11.71 -13.47
C LEU A 33 4.86 -10.60 -14.49
N CYS A 34 3.91 -9.74 -14.20
CA CYS A 34 3.69 -8.50 -14.93
C CYS A 34 3.43 -7.32 -14.01
N GLU A 35 3.71 -6.12 -14.52
CA GLU A 35 3.42 -4.84 -13.86
C GLU A 35 2.89 -3.83 -14.89
N SER A 36 2.10 -2.85 -14.42
CA SER A 36 1.52 -1.81 -15.27
C SER A 36 2.50 -0.73 -15.65
N TRP A 37 3.47 -0.42 -14.79
CA TRP A 37 4.38 0.71 -14.96
C TRP A 37 5.83 0.24 -14.98
N ASP A 38 6.65 0.94 -15.78
CA ASP A 38 8.08 0.68 -15.92
C ASP A 38 8.86 1.03 -14.64
N PHE A 39 10.04 0.42 -14.47
CA PHE A 39 10.98 0.68 -13.38
C PHE A 39 12.08 1.69 -13.75
N GLU A 40 11.88 2.55 -14.76
CA GLU A 40 12.85 3.52 -15.28
C GLU A 40 13.41 4.47 -14.21
N ASN A 41 12.63 4.74 -13.16
CA ASN A 41 13.06 5.62 -12.08
C ASN A 41 14.01 4.95 -11.08
N GLY A 42 14.21 3.63 -11.20
CA GLY A 42 15.20 2.89 -10.44
C GLY A 42 14.68 2.07 -9.27
N PHE A 43 15.64 1.52 -8.52
CA PHE A 43 15.43 0.49 -7.50
C PHE A 43 15.93 0.98 -6.14
N PHE A 44 15.24 1.93 -5.54
CA PHE A 44 15.59 2.51 -4.24
C PHE A 44 14.34 2.65 -3.35
N THR A 45 14.56 2.85 -2.05
CA THR A 45 13.49 2.79 -1.06
C THR A 45 12.72 4.09 -0.92
N ILE A 46 13.32 5.24 -1.17
CA ILE A 46 12.68 6.53 -0.88
C ILE A 46 11.67 6.88 -1.97
N LEU A 47 10.39 6.88 -1.61
CA LEU A 47 9.31 7.35 -2.46
C LEU A 47 9.03 8.82 -2.18
N SER A 48 9.51 9.68 -3.05
CA SER A 48 9.13 11.10 -3.07
C SER A 48 8.40 11.38 -4.38
N PRO A 49 7.31 12.16 -4.38
CA PRO A 49 6.65 12.60 -5.62
C PRO A 49 7.57 13.32 -6.58
N ASN A 50 8.63 13.97 -6.09
CA ASN A 50 9.66 14.61 -6.92
C ASN A 50 10.62 13.58 -7.56
N LEU A 51 10.73 12.38 -6.99
CA LEU A 51 11.45 11.24 -7.59
C LEU A 51 10.50 10.41 -8.47
N THR A 52 9.54 11.08 -9.04
CA THR A 52 8.42 10.68 -9.88
C THR A 52 8.28 9.20 -10.18
N SER A 53 7.11 8.69 -9.87
CA SER A 53 6.53 7.45 -10.41
C SER A 53 7.27 6.15 -10.11
N ASN A 54 7.97 6.04 -8.99
CA ASN A 54 8.53 4.76 -8.57
C ASN A 54 7.49 3.86 -7.88
N TYR A 55 6.21 4.02 -8.27
CA TYR A 55 5.12 3.22 -7.70
C TYR A 55 5.21 1.74 -8.07
N SER A 56 5.80 1.42 -9.23
CA SER A 56 6.01 0.04 -9.64
C SER A 56 6.89 -0.73 -8.66
N ILE A 57 8.01 -0.13 -8.26
CA ILE A 57 8.94 -0.79 -7.33
C ILE A 57 8.36 -0.92 -5.92
N TYR A 58 7.45 -0.02 -5.51
CA TYR A 58 6.90 0.01 -4.16
C TYR A 58 6.37 -1.36 -3.71
N ASN A 59 5.54 -1.98 -4.54
CA ASN A 59 4.94 -3.27 -4.21
C ASN A 59 5.97 -4.41 -4.10
N TYR A 60 7.13 -4.27 -4.75
CA TYR A 60 8.20 -5.27 -4.79
C TYR A 60 9.35 -5.03 -3.81
N LEU A 61 9.38 -3.88 -3.10
CA LEU A 61 10.46 -3.52 -2.17
C LEU A 61 10.85 -4.62 -1.16
N PRO A 62 9.92 -5.44 -0.61
CA PRO A 62 10.26 -6.51 0.34
C PRO A 62 11.19 -7.59 -0.24
N ASN A 63 11.33 -7.65 -1.57
CA ASN A 63 12.25 -8.57 -2.23
C ASN A 63 13.69 -8.08 -2.21
N PHE A 64 13.91 -6.78 -2.06
CA PHE A 64 15.22 -6.15 -2.21
C PHE A 64 15.72 -5.51 -0.93
N TYR A 65 14.83 -4.98 -0.11
CA TYR A 65 15.17 -4.15 1.05
C TYR A 65 14.50 -4.67 2.31
N GLU A 66 15.15 -4.40 3.44
CA GLU A 66 14.65 -4.70 4.77
C GLU A 66 14.82 -3.49 5.68
N THR A 67 14.01 -3.42 6.72
CA THR A 67 13.98 -2.36 7.74
C THR A 67 14.59 -2.86 9.05
N LEU A 68 14.80 -1.96 10.02
CA LEU A 68 15.28 -2.37 11.36
C LEU A 68 14.30 -3.32 12.05
N VAL A 69 13.02 -3.04 11.93
CA VAL A 69 11.92 -3.79 12.53
C VAL A 69 10.85 -4.07 11.48
N LYS A 70 10.04 -5.10 11.63
CA LYS A 70 8.93 -5.46 10.73
C LYS A 70 7.61 -5.53 11.47
N TYR A 71 6.51 -5.28 10.75
CA TYR A 71 5.16 -5.56 11.25
C TYR A 71 4.74 -6.98 10.83
N GLU A 72 4.39 -7.81 11.78
CA GLU A 72 3.99 -9.19 11.52
C GLU A 72 2.98 -9.67 12.56
N ASN A 73 1.83 -10.17 12.11
CA ASN A 73 0.78 -10.73 12.97
C ASN A 73 0.27 -9.79 14.08
N GLY A 74 0.15 -8.49 13.77
CA GLY A 74 -0.35 -7.49 14.74
C GLY A 74 0.72 -6.86 15.61
N GLU A 75 1.98 -7.27 15.49
CA GLU A 75 3.08 -6.86 16.37
C GLU A 75 4.29 -6.33 15.58
N ILE A 76 5.05 -5.46 16.24
CA ILE A 76 6.37 -5.06 15.77
C ILE A 76 7.40 -6.11 16.21
N LYS A 77 8.13 -6.65 15.25
CA LYS A 77 9.12 -7.71 15.47
C LYS A 77 10.52 -7.32 14.98
N PRO A 78 11.57 -7.93 15.56
CA PRO A 78 12.94 -7.78 15.07
C PRO A 78 13.10 -8.17 13.60
N LEU A 79 13.93 -7.41 12.84
CA LEU A 79 14.35 -7.75 11.48
C LEU A 79 15.86 -7.51 11.36
N LEU A 80 16.35 -6.39 10.79
CA LEU A 80 17.78 -6.08 10.78
C LEU A 80 18.32 -5.71 12.17
N ALA A 81 17.50 -5.12 13.03
CA ALA A 81 17.77 -5.08 14.47
C ALA A 81 17.28 -6.36 15.12
N GLU A 82 18.11 -6.97 16.00
CA GLU A 82 17.71 -8.15 16.79
C GLU A 82 16.93 -7.79 18.06
N LYS A 83 17.12 -6.57 18.57
CA LYS A 83 16.40 -5.99 19.72
C LYS A 83 16.54 -4.48 19.74
N TRP A 84 15.70 -3.83 20.56
CA TRP A 84 15.78 -2.41 20.86
C TRP A 84 15.38 -2.12 22.30
N GLU A 85 15.81 -0.96 22.80
CA GLU A 85 15.48 -0.42 24.11
C GLU A 85 14.91 0.99 23.91
N ILE A 86 13.91 1.37 24.70
CA ILE A 86 13.22 2.67 24.61
C ILE A 86 13.35 3.36 25.96
N SER A 87 13.72 4.65 25.95
CA SER A 87 13.74 5.49 27.16
C SER A 87 12.33 5.70 27.73
N LYS A 88 12.23 6.00 29.02
CA LYS A 88 10.95 6.18 29.72
C LYS A 88 10.09 7.33 29.12
N ASP A 89 10.72 8.34 28.57
CA ASP A 89 10.04 9.47 27.92
C ASP A 89 9.72 9.21 26.44
N GLY A 90 10.05 8.02 25.90
CA GLY A 90 9.77 7.63 24.53
C GLY A 90 10.58 8.36 23.45
N LYS A 91 11.68 9.05 23.84
CA LYS A 91 12.46 9.87 22.91
C LYS A 91 13.76 9.23 22.44
N GLU A 92 14.32 8.28 23.16
CA GLU A 92 15.56 7.61 22.78
C GLU A 92 15.30 6.13 22.48
N TYR A 93 15.81 5.66 21.36
CA TYR A 93 15.73 4.27 20.90
C TYR A 93 17.12 3.76 20.63
N ILE A 94 17.53 2.68 21.31
CA ILE A 94 18.81 2.01 21.10
C ILE A 94 18.56 0.68 20.38
N PHE A 95 19.00 0.58 19.14
CA PHE A 95 18.88 -0.64 18.34
C PHE A 95 20.19 -1.43 18.37
N THR A 96 20.10 -2.75 18.54
CA THR A 96 21.21 -3.68 18.33
C THR A 96 21.06 -4.31 16.96
N ILE A 97 22.01 -4.06 16.06
CA ILE A 97 22.01 -4.52 14.66
C ILE A 97 22.55 -5.96 14.60
N ARG A 98 21.93 -6.82 13.80
CA ARG A 98 22.42 -8.18 13.55
C ARG A 98 23.79 -8.15 12.88
N LYS A 99 24.68 -9.06 13.33
CA LYS A 99 26.02 -9.19 12.77
C LYS A 99 26.05 -10.13 11.57
N GLY A 100 27.01 -9.92 10.67
CA GLY A 100 27.28 -10.82 9.55
C GLY A 100 26.37 -10.66 8.35
N ILE A 101 25.41 -9.72 8.39
CA ILE A 101 24.56 -9.41 7.22
C ILE A 101 25.35 -8.62 6.20
N LYS A 102 25.15 -8.96 4.91
CA LYS A 102 25.73 -8.24 3.76
C LYS A 102 24.61 -7.71 2.86
N PHE A 103 24.87 -6.56 2.28
CA PHE A 103 24.07 -6.03 1.18
C PHE A 103 24.30 -6.82 -0.11
N SER A 104 23.43 -6.65 -1.11
CA SER A 104 23.54 -7.29 -2.43
C SER A 104 24.87 -6.97 -3.14
N ASN A 105 25.47 -5.82 -2.89
CA ASN A 105 26.76 -5.41 -3.42
C ASN A 105 27.97 -5.93 -2.62
N GLY A 106 27.76 -6.70 -1.53
CA GLY A 106 28.78 -7.30 -0.69
C GLY A 106 29.26 -6.44 0.49
N GLU A 107 28.87 -5.16 0.58
CA GLU A 107 29.14 -4.33 1.77
C GLU A 107 28.50 -4.93 3.02
N ILE A 108 29.13 -4.71 4.18
CA ILE A 108 28.64 -5.20 5.46
C ILE A 108 27.61 -4.23 6.03
N LEU A 109 26.49 -4.78 6.54
CA LEU A 109 25.52 -4.04 7.34
C LEU A 109 26.13 -3.82 8.74
N ASP A 110 26.33 -2.57 9.10
CA ASP A 110 26.77 -2.13 10.43
C ASP A 110 26.00 -0.86 10.86
N SER A 111 26.33 -0.35 12.05
CA SER A 111 25.72 0.88 12.56
C SER A 111 26.00 2.12 11.69
N LYS A 112 27.12 2.16 10.97
CA LYS A 112 27.45 3.27 10.06
C LYS A 112 26.56 3.26 8.83
N ALA A 113 26.33 2.07 8.24
CA ALA A 113 25.42 1.90 7.11
C ALA A 113 23.99 2.28 7.48
N VAL A 114 23.51 1.84 8.65
CA VAL A 114 22.18 2.21 9.17
C VAL A 114 22.08 3.72 9.40
N LYS A 115 23.07 4.33 10.07
CA LYS A 115 23.11 5.78 10.29
C LYS A 115 23.03 6.54 8.95
N LYS A 116 23.89 6.20 7.99
CA LYS A 116 23.91 6.84 6.67
C LYS A 116 22.55 6.73 5.97
N SER A 117 21.91 5.57 6.03
CA SER A 117 20.60 5.37 5.42
C SER A 117 19.55 6.26 6.06
N LEU A 118 19.44 6.28 7.39
CA LEU A 118 18.41 7.03 8.10
C LEU A 118 18.60 8.56 8.05
N GLU A 119 19.85 9.04 8.11
CA GLU A 119 20.16 10.48 8.05
C GLU A 119 19.83 11.10 6.68
N ASN A 120 19.83 10.30 5.62
CA ASN A 120 19.49 10.80 4.28
C ASN A 120 17.98 10.82 4.01
N VAL A 121 17.15 10.15 4.83
CA VAL A 121 15.69 10.10 4.62
C VAL A 121 15.07 11.50 4.56
N PRO A 122 15.25 12.40 5.54
CA PRO A 122 14.64 13.74 5.48
C PRO A 122 15.07 14.55 4.25
N LYS A 123 16.35 14.43 3.87
CA LYS A 123 16.91 15.13 2.72
C LYS A 123 16.30 14.65 1.41
N LEU A 124 16.18 13.34 1.23
CA LEU A 124 15.65 12.73 0.01
C LEU A 124 14.14 12.93 -0.13
N LEU A 125 13.41 13.00 0.99
CA LEU A 125 11.99 13.34 0.99
C LEU A 125 11.76 14.84 0.72
N GLY A 126 12.68 15.72 1.11
CA GLY A 126 12.57 17.17 0.88
C GLY A 126 11.28 17.76 1.46
N GLU A 127 10.49 18.45 0.64
CA GLU A 127 9.20 19.03 1.02
C GLU A 127 8.14 17.99 1.44
N TYR A 128 8.32 16.71 1.06
CA TYR A 128 7.44 15.58 1.44
C TYR A 128 7.88 14.90 2.74
N ASN A 129 8.88 15.44 3.45
CA ASN A 129 9.27 14.91 4.75
C ASN A 129 8.12 15.06 5.76
N GLY A 130 7.62 13.93 6.25
CA GLY A 130 6.41 13.85 7.06
C GLY A 130 5.15 13.36 6.31
N ALA A 131 5.17 13.31 4.98
CA ALA A 131 4.03 12.82 4.19
C ALA A 131 3.78 11.31 4.33
N TYR A 132 4.75 10.55 4.80
CA TYR A 132 4.68 9.09 5.00
C TYR A 132 4.89 8.67 6.46
N GLY A 133 4.43 9.47 7.40
CA GLY A 133 4.63 9.29 8.83
C GLY A 133 5.52 10.38 9.43
N LEU A 134 5.46 10.54 10.73
CA LEU A 134 6.12 11.66 11.41
C LEU A 134 7.58 11.36 11.80
N THR A 135 7.96 10.09 11.90
CA THR A 135 9.26 9.67 12.47
C THR A 135 10.45 10.36 11.83
N SER A 136 10.48 10.49 10.49
CA SER A 136 11.58 11.14 9.78
C SER A 136 11.72 12.64 10.11
N THR A 137 10.62 13.31 10.47
CA THR A 137 10.62 14.73 10.87
C THR A 137 11.07 14.94 12.31
N LEU A 138 11.04 13.88 13.12
CA LEU A 138 11.35 13.92 14.54
C LEU A 138 12.78 13.50 14.88
N ILE A 139 13.52 12.90 13.93
CA ILE A 139 14.93 12.50 14.14
C ILE A 139 15.77 13.76 14.44
N GLU A 140 16.30 13.83 15.64
CA GLU A 140 17.17 14.93 16.09
C GLU A 140 18.65 14.55 16.01
N ASN A 141 18.99 13.32 16.44
CA ASN A 141 20.35 12.83 16.41
C ASN A 141 20.41 11.31 16.20
N ILE A 142 21.45 10.85 15.52
CA ILE A 142 21.78 9.43 15.36
C ILE A 142 23.23 9.21 15.77
N GLU A 143 23.42 8.50 16.89
CA GLU A 143 24.71 8.24 17.51
C GLU A 143 25.13 6.78 17.33
N ILE A 144 26.37 6.55 16.94
CA ILE A 144 26.97 5.22 16.86
C ILE A 144 27.57 4.87 18.22
N LEU A 145 26.99 3.87 18.89
CA LEU A 145 27.49 3.39 20.21
C LEU A 145 28.48 2.22 20.06
N GLY A 146 28.60 1.66 18.86
CA GLY A 146 29.48 0.54 18.51
C GLY A 146 29.22 0.07 17.09
N SER A 147 29.95 -0.92 16.60
CA SER A 147 29.77 -1.44 15.24
C SER A 147 28.37 -2.04 15.00
N ASP A 148 27.71 -2.48 16.04
CA ASP A 148 26.41 -3.14 16.02
C ASP A 148 25.34 -2.42 16.86
N LYS A 149 25.65 -1.24 17.42
CA LYS A 149 24.67 -0.46 18.22
C LYS A 149 24.54 0.97 17.74
N ILE A 150 23.29 1.42 17.62
CA ILE A 150 22.94 2.77 17.21
C ILE A 150 21.86 3.33 18.14
N LYS A 151 22.00 4.58 18.55
CA LYS A 151 20.99 5.31 19.29
C LYS A 151 20.37 6.38 18.40
N ILE A 152 19.05 6.42 18.34
CA ILE A 152 18.27 7.45 17.65
C ILE A 152 17.56 8.28 18.71
N THR A 153 17.79 9.58 18.69
CA THR A 153 17.11 10.56 19.56
C THR A 153 16.09 11.32 18.73
N PHE A 154 14.87 11.40 19.25
CA PHE A 154 13.75 12.12 18.64
C PHE A 154 13.44 13.40 19.44
N SER A 155 13.10 14.47 18.75
CA SER A 155 12.72 15.76 19.37
C SER A 155 11.48 15.67 20.24
N LYS A 156 10.59 14.71 19.95
CA LYS A 156 9.37 14.44 20.73
C LYS A 156 9.10 12.93 20.78
N SER A 157 8.39 12.49 21.81
CA SER A 157 7.76 11.18 21.80
C SER A 157 6.72 11.10 20.69
N TYR A 158 6.58 9.93 20.08
CA TYR A 158 5.56 9.63 19.09
C TYR A 158 5.25 8.14 19.12
N TYR A 159 4.01 7.78 19.38
CA TYR A 159 3.59 6.37 19.50
C TYR A 159 3.77 5.55 18.21
N GLY A 160 3.83 6.20 17.05
CA GLY A 160 3.99 5.58 15.74
C GLY A 160 5.44 5.30 15.32
N ILE A 161 6.48 5.65 16.13
CA ILE A 161 7.89 5.52 15.71
C ILE A 161 8.22 4.12 15.18
N LEU A 162 7.92 3.08 15.96
CA LEU A 162 8.25 1.71 15.53
C LEU A 162 7.43 1.26 14.33
N TYR A 163 6.19 1.73 14.20
CA TYR A 163 5.36 1.43 13.03
C TYR A 163 5.91 2.11 11.77
N ASP A 164 6.24 3.39 11.86
CA ASP A 164 6.85 4.12 10.74
C ASP A 164 8.17 3.44 10.31
N LEU A 165 8.99 3.00 11.27
CA LEU A 165 10.24 2.28 10.99
C LEU A 165 10.05 0.93 10.26
N THR A 166 8.82 0.42 10.12
CA THR A 166 8.51 -0.75 9.28
C THR A 166 8.24 -0.38 7.81
N MET A 167 8.11 0.89 7.47
CA MET A 167 7.83 1.34 6.11
C MET A 167 9.07 1.21 5.23
N ILE A 168 9.11 0.18 4.40
CA ILE A 168 10.26 -0.11 3.53
C ILE A 168 10.54 1.03 2.54
N ASN A 169 9.47 1.67 2.05
CA ASN A 169 9.57 2.79 1.10
C ASN A 169 10.06 4.11 1.70
N VAL A 170 10.37 4.14 2.99
CA VAL A 170 10.98 5.30 3.68
C VAL A 170 12.21 4.86 4.47
N PHE A 171 12.08 3.79 5.27
CA PHE A 171 13.08 3.35 6.24
C PHE A 171 13.77 2.03 5.86
N GLY A 172 13.59 1.56 4.61
CA GLY A 172 14.39 0.45 4.07
C GLY A 172 15.87 0.81 4.04
N ILE A 173 16.71 -0.05 4.62
CA ILE A 173 18.14 0.22 4.74
C ILE A 173 18.85 -0.08 3.42
N MET A 174 19.55 0.91 2.89
CA MET A 174 20.37 0.81 1.68
C MET A 174 21.86 0.84 2.02
N ALA A 175 22.64 0.12 1.22
CA ALA A 175 24.10 0.13 1.34
C ALA A 175 24.68 1.54 1.21
N PRO A 176 25.83 1.84 1.86
CA PRO A 176 26.50 3.13 1.72
C PRO A 176 26.79 3.55 0.27
N ALA A 177 27.06 2.61 -0.63
CA ALA A 177 27.27 2.86 -2.06
C ALA A 177 26.04 3.35 -2.82
N ALA A 178 24.83 3.23 -2.26
CA ALA A 178 23.60 3.80 -2.84
C ALA A 178 23.58 5.34 -2.80
N TYR A 179 24.45 5.96 -2.02
CA TYR A 179 24.49 7.40 -1.79
C TYR A 179 25.79 8.03 -2.28
N ASN A 180 25.68 9.19 -2.88
CA ASN A 180 26.80 10.09 -3.13
C ASN A 180 27.35 10.68 -1.81
N ALA A 181 28.49 11.38 -1.88
CA ALA A 181 29.08 12.03 -0.72
C ALA A 181 28.18 13.11 -0.10
N ASP A 182 27.36 13.78 -0.91
CA ASP A 182 26.40 14.79 -0.51
C ASP A 182 25.08 14.22 0.00
N GLY A 183 24.92 12.88 0.04
CA GLY A 183 23.70 12.19 0.50
C GLY A 183 22.59 12.06 -0.54
N THR A 184 22.79 12.55 -1.76
CA THR A 184 21.87 12.25 -2.88
C THR A 184 22.03 10.80 -3.33
N LEU A 185 21.04 10.28 -4.08
CA LEU A 185 21.13 8.93 -4.60
C LEU A 185 22.20 8.81 -5.69
N ASN A 186 23.00 7.75 -5.60
CA ASN A 186 23.94 7.39 -6.65
C ASN A 186 23.16 6.96 -7.90
N LYS A 187 23.65 7.35 -9.09
CA LYS A 187 23.05 6.99 -10.38
C LYS A 187 22.85 5.48 -10.58
N ASP A 188 23.69 4.65 -9.97
CA ASP A 188 23.61 3.20 -10.06
C ASP A 188 22.33 2.63 -9.41
N THR A 189 21.66 3.38 -8.52
CA THR A 189 20.35 2.99 -7.97
C THR A 189 19.26 2.90 -9.03
N LYS A 190 19.46 3.47 -10.21
CA LYS A 190 18.56 3.30 -11.35
C LYS A 190 18.63 1.92 -12.00
N ILE A 191 19.77 1.25 -11.85
CA ILE A 191 20.06 -0.01 -12.55
C ILE A 191 20.47 -1.14 -11.62
N LYS A 192 20.51 -0.91 -10.31
CA LYS A 192 20.90 -1.91 -9.30
C LYS A 192 20.14 -1.71 -8.00
N THR A 193 19.92 -2.82 -7.30
CA THR A 193 19.45 -2.83 -5.91
C THR A 193 20.64 -2.82 -4.95
N PHE A 194 20.48 -2.14 -3.82
CA PHE A 194 21.52 -1.98 -2.78
C PHE A 194 21.01 -2.38 -1.39
N GLY A 195 20.17 -3.42 -1.32
CA GLY A 195 19.55 -3.85 -0.06
C GLY A 195 20.07 -5.18 0.45
N THR A 196 19.48 -5.63 1.56
CA THR A 196 19.78 -6.90 2.24
C THR A 196 18.77 -8.01 1.91
N GLY A 197 17.76 -7.72 1.08
CA GLY A 197 16.66 -8.62 0.78
C GLY A 197 17.04 -9.87 -0.01
N PRO A 198 16.08 -10.82 -0.17
CA PRO A 198 16.33 -12.14 -0.77
C PRO A 198 16.61 -12.14 -2.27
N TYR A 199 16.29 -11.06 -2.97
CA TYR A 199 16.54 -10.92 -4.41
C TYR A 199 17.28 -9.62 -4.72
N MET A 200 17.81 -9.55 -5.94
CA MET A 200 18.52 -8.37 -6.44
C MET A 200 18.27 -8.17 -7.93
N TYR A 201 18.40 -6.93 -8.36
CA TYR A 201 18.48 -6.51 -9.76
C TYR A 201 19.87 -5.98 -10.05
N ASN A 202 20.44 -6.32 -11.20
CA ASN A 202 21.76 -5.89 -11.61
C ASN A 202 21.80 -5.60 -13.12
N ASN A 203 21.01 -4.61 -13.55
CA ASN A 203 20.94 -4.12 -14.92
C ASN A 203 20.65 -5.21 -15.97
N ASP A 204 19.77 -6.14 -15.65
CA ASP A 204 19.37 -7.23 -16.52
C ASP A 204 17.95 -6.96 -17.06
N LYS A 205 17.87 -6.23 -18.16
CA LYS A 205 16.64 -5.87 -18.87
C LYS A 205 16.74 -6.24 -20.34
N GLU A 206 15.75 -6.99 -20.83
CA GLU A 206 15.58 -7.31 -22.23
C GLU A 206 14.20 -6.81 -22.73
N GLY A 207 14.21 -5.76 -23.58
CA GLY A 207 12.98 -5.09 -24.00
C GLY A 207 12.20 -4.55 -22.78
N ASP A 208 10.96 -4.98 -22.62
CA ASP A 208 10.09 -4.62 -21.50
C ASP A 208 10.15 -5.61 -20.34
N ASN A 209 11.13 -6.51 -20.32
CA ASN A 209 11.28 -7.56 -19.34
C ASN A 209 12.48 -7.32 -18.42
N TYR A 210 12.24 -7.28 -17.11
CA TYR A 210 13.24 -7.13 -16.07
C TYR A 210 13.51 -8.46 -15.40
N HIS A 211 14.78 -8.88 -15.34
CA HIS A 211 15.19 -10.12 -14.71
C HIS A 211 15.79 -9.91 -13.33
N PHE A 212 15.24 -10.59 -12.32
CA PHE A 212 15.66 -10.52 -10.92
C PHE A 212 16.15 -11.89 -10.46
N ILE A 213 17.28 -11.91 -9.78
CA ILE A 213 17.91 -13.15 -9.29
C ILE A 213 17.98 -13.17 -7.77
N ARG A 214 18.15 -14.36 -7.19
CA ARG A 214 18.46 -14.49 -5.76
C ARG A 214 19.69 -13.67 -5.39
N ASN A 215 19.61 -12.95 -4.28
CA ASN A 215 20.76 -12.30 -3.67
C ASN A 215 21.69 -13.38 -3.06
N PRO A 216 22.90 -13.56 -3.58
CA PRO A 216 23.83 -14.57 -3.06
C PRO A 216 24.28 -14.27 -1.62
N ASN A 217 24.18 -13.03 -1.18
CA ASN A 217 24.53 -12.55 0.15
C ASN A 217 23.37 -12.57 1.14
N TYR A 218 22.19 -13.08 0.73
CA TYR A 218 21.01 -13.07 1.60
C TYR A 218 21.23 -13.89 2.87
N TRP A 219 21.01 -13.27 4.01
CA TRP A 219 21.26 -13.80 5.35
C TRP A 219 20.17 -14.73 5.89
N GLY A 220 18.95 -14.61 5.34
CA GLY A 220 17.79 -15.41 5.76
C GLY A 220 17.67 -16.76 5.03
N LYS A 221 16.51 -17.42 5.21
CA LYS A 221 16.21 -18.65 4.48
C LYS A 221 16.18 -18.39 2.98
N LYS A 222 16.94 -19.17 2.23
CA LYS A 222 17.01 -19.07 0.76
C LYS A 222 15.63 -19.31 0.15
N PRO A 223 15.11 -18.41 -0.73
CA PRO A 223 13.82 -18.61 -1.38
C PRO A 223 13.79 -19.86 -2.28
N GLU A 224 12.62 -20.44 -2.51
CA GLU A 224 12.46 -21.57 -3.44
C GLU A 224 12.55 -21.12 -4.90
N VAL A 225 11.95 -19.97 -5.22
CA VAL A 225 12.04 -19.33 -6.54
C VAL A 225 13.47 -18.86 -6.78
N VAL A 226 14.10 -19.30 -7.87
CA VAL A 226 15.52 -18.99 -8.18
C VAL A 226 15.67 -17.60 -8.75
N SER A 227 14.76 -17.25 -9.65
CA SER A 227 14.70 -15.95 -10.33
C SER A 227 13.26 -15.63 -10.66
N PHE A 228 12.98 -14.38 -10.96
CA PHE A 228 11.71 -13.98 -11.52
C PHE A 228 11.87 -12.86 -12.54
N ASP A 229 10.98 -12.85 -13.51
CA ASP A 229 10.88 -11.82 -14.53
C ASP A 229 9.67 -10.96 -14.25
N ILE A 230 9.75 -9.66 -14.53
CA ILE A 230 8.60 -8.75 -14.54
C ILE A 230 8.49 -8.14 -15.93
N LYS A 231 7.43 -8.48 -16.65
CA LYS A 231 7.10 -7.89 -17.93
C LYS A 231 6.18 -6.68 -17.75
N ILE A 232 6.48 -5.59 -18.43
CA ILE A 232 5.62 -4.40 -18.38
C ILE A 232 4.44 -4.60 -19.35
N ILE A 233 3.24 -4.68 -18.79
CA ILE A 233 1.98 -4.83 -19.52
C ILE A 233 0.97 -3.85 -18.88
N PRO A 234 0.73 -2.66 -19.46
CA PRO A 234 -0.13 -1.64 -18.86
C PRO A 234 -1.62 -2.03 -18.79
N ASP A 235 -2.11 -2.71 -19.83
CA ASP A 235 -3.52 -3.05 -19.98
C ASP A 235 -3.89 -4.34 -19.23
N ASN A 236 -5.00 -4.31 -18.46
CA ASN A 236 -5.42 -5.43 -17.62
C ASN A 236 -5.95 -6.63 -18.41
N ASP A 237 -6.59 -6.41 -19.56
CA ASP A 237 -7.05 -7.50 -20.43
C ASP A 237 -5.87 -8.17 -21.11
N ALA A 238 -4.86 -7.40 -21.53
CA ALA A 238 -3.61 -7.92 -22.06
C ALA A 238 -2.85 -8.76 -21.02
N LYS A 239 -2.84 -8.37 -19.73
CA LYS A 239 -2.28 -9.21 -18.64
C LYS A 239 -3.00 -10.55 -18.54
N LEU A 240 -4.33 -10.55 -18.61
CA LEU A 240 -5.12 -11.79 -18.57
C LEU A 240 -4.80 -12.69 -19.74
N LEU A 241 -4.70 -12.14 -20.95
CA LEU A 241 -4.33 -12.90 -22.17
C LEU A 241 -2.91 -13.49 -22.05
N ALA A 242 -1.95 -12.71 -21.55
CA ALA A 242 -0.58 -13.17 -21.31
C ALA A 242 -0.53 -14.32 -20.28
N LEU A 243 -1.37 -14.27 -19.22
CA LEU A 243 -1.48 -15.35 -18.24
C LEU A 243 -2.11 -16.62 -18.87
N GLN A 244 -3.16 -16.46 -19.65
CA GLN A 244 -3.85 -17.59 -20.31
C GLN A 244 -2.98 -18.28 -21.37
N SER A 245 -2.15 -17.53 -22.08
CA SER A 245 -1.19 -18.06 -23.06
C SER A 245 0.05 -18.68 -22.44
N GLY A 246 0.30 -18.47 -21.14
CA GLY A 246 1.51 -18.91 -20.45
C GLY A 246 2.73 -18.01 -20.69
N GLU A 247 2.54 -16.83 -21.24
CA GLU A 247 3.60 -15.81 -21.38
C GLU A 247 4.04 -15.28 -20.01
N ILE A 248 3.09 -15.13 -19.06
CA ILE A 248 3.33 -14.89 -17.65
C ILE A 248 2.71 -16.00 -16.80
N ASP A 249 3.16 -16.13 -15.56
CA ASP A 249 2.72 -17.18 -14.64
C ASP A 249 1.76 -16.68 -13.56
N MET A 250 1.79 -15.36 -13.27
CA MET A 250 1.00 -14.76 -12.19
C MET A 250 0.74 -13.27 -12.42
N ILE A 251 -0.46 -12.84 -12.03
CA ILE A 251 -0.86 -11.44 -11.88
C ILE A 251 -1.04 -11.16 -10.39
N LEU A 252 -0.41 -10.11 -9.87
CA LEU A 252 -0.45 -9.68 -8.48
C LEU A 252 -1.26 -8.38 -8.34
N GLY A 253 -2.08 -8.31 -7.30
CA GLY A 253 -2.76 -7.09 -6.89
C GLY A 253 -4.16 -6.86 -7.46
N SER A 254 -5.04 -6.41 -6.58
CA SER A 254 -6.46 -6.18 -6.86
C SER A 254 -6.74 -5.02 -7.83
N ASN A 255 -5.74 -4.22 -8.18
CA ASN A 255 -5.87 -3.18 -9.20
C ASN A 255 -5.68 -3.73 -10.62
N ASN A 256 -5.08 -4.91 -10.75
CA ASN A 256 -4.72 -5.55 -12.01
C ASN A 256 -5.74 -6.60 -12.47
N ILE A 257 -6.70 -6.96 -11.63
CA ILE A 257 -7.68 -8.02 -11.90
C ILE A 257 -9.03 -7.53 -11.39
N SER A 258 -10.04 -7.45 -12.27
CA SER A 258 -11.41 -7.17 -11.84
C SER A 258 -11.99 -8.35 -11.05
N TYR A 259 -12.94 -8.10 -10.18
CA TYR A 259 -13.58 -9.16 -9.41
C TYR A 259 -14.41 -10.11 -10.29
N ASP A 260 -14.91 -9.67 -11.44
CA ASP A 260 -15.58 -10.55 -12.41
C ASP A 260 -14.61 -11.52 -13.05
N VAL A 261 -13.41 -11.06 -13.40
CA VAL A 261 -12.34 -11.94 -13.89
C VAL A 261 -11.91 -12.91 -12.79
N LEU A 262 -11.67 -12.41 -11.58
CA LEU A 262 -11.28 -13.25 -10.45
C LEU A 262 -12.32 -14.34 -10.17
N LYS A 263 -13.61 -14.01 -10.18
CA LYS A 263 -14.72 -14.97 -9.97
C LYS A 263 -14.73 -16.08 -11.00
N ARG A 264 -14.48 -15.76 -12.28
CA ARG A 264 -14.41 -16.77 -13.36
C ARG A 264 -13.28 -17.76 -13.19
N PHE A 265 -12.16 -17.32 -12.61
CA PHE A 265 -10.94 -18.12 -12.49
C PHE A 265 -10.57 -18.51 -11.05
N ILE A 266 -11.43 -18.22 -10.07
CA ILE A 266 -11.09 -18.49 -8.67
C ILE A 266 -10.78 -19.97 -8.41
N ASP A 267 -11.39 -20.85 -9.20
CA ASP A 267 -11.18 -22.29 -9.16
C ASP A 267 -11.37 -22.93 -10.56
N SER A 268 -10.58 -22.48 -11.53
CA SER A 268 -10.59 -23.06 -12.88
C SER A 268 -9.55 -24.20 -13.01
N ASP A 269 -9.60 -24.96 -14.11
CA ASP A 269 -8.70 -26.10 -14.31
C ASP A 269 -7.22 -25.69 -14.35
N LYS A 270 -6.90 -24.58 -14.99
CA LYS A 270 -5.51 -24.11 -15.21
C LYS A 270 -5.09 -22.96 -14.30
N LEU A 271 -6.03 -22.10 -13.93
CA LEU A 271 -5.75 -20.91 -13.16
C LEU A 271 -6.36 -21.00 -11.75
N LYS A 272 -5.74 -20.34 -10.80
CA LYS A 272 -6.21 -20.21 -9.42
C LYS A 272 -6.22 -18.75 -8.99
N GLY A 273 -7.39 -18.27 -8.57
CA GLY A 273 -7.53 -17.00 -7.86
C GLY A 273 -7.40 -17.18 -6.35
N LYS A 274 -6.81 -16.21 -5.67
CA LYS A 274 -6.76 -16.16 -4.20
C LYS A 274 -6.94 -14.72 -3.72
N LEU A 275 -7.60 -14.54 -2.59
CA LEU A 275 -7.77 -13.27 -1.89
C LEU A 275 -7.01 -13.28 -0.57
N SER A 276 -6.54 -12.10 -0.14
CA SER A 276 -5.98 -11.93 1.20
C SER A 276 -7.08 -12.05 2.26
N ASP A 277 -6.71 -12.54 3.44
CA ASP A 277 -7.64 -12.62 4.58
C ASP A 277 -7.82 -11.25 5.27
N LYS A 278 -6.83 -10.36 5.16
CA LYS A 278 -6.82 -9.05 5.81
C LYS A 278 -7.77 -8.06 5.14
N LYS A 279 -8.37 -7.19 5.95
CA LYS A 279 -9.33 -6.14 5.59
C LYS A 279 -8.84 -4.80 6.14
N ASP A 280 -7.62 -4.43 5.83
CA ASP A 280 -6.94 -3.25 6.37
C ASP A 280 -7.02 -2.00 5.48
N VAL A 281 -7.56 -2.13 4.28
CA VAL A 281 -7.79 -1.03 3.33
C VAL A 281 -9.28 -0.77 3.17
N THR A 282 -9.71 0.48 3.37
CA THR A 282 -11.11 0.90 3.21
C THR A 282 -11.30 1.70 1.92
N ARG A 283 -12.26 1.32 1.07
CA ARG A 283 -12.77 2.21 0.03
C ARG A 283 -13.73 3.20 0.66
N PHE A 284 -13.57 4.47 0.34
CA PHE A 284 -14.45 5.51 0.87
C PHE A 284 -14.72 6.62 -0.16
N MET A 285 -15.82 7.32 0.04
CA MET A 285 -16.12 8.56 -0.65
C MET A 285 -15.86 9.73 0.29
N GLY A 286 -14.96 10.64 -0.10
CA GLY A 286 -14.73 11.89 0.59
C GLY A 286 -15.55 13.04 -0.03
N LEU A 287 -16.19 13.84 0.82
CA LEU A 287 -16.98 15.00 0.44
C LEU A 287 -16.23 16.30 0.77
N ASN A 288 -16.28 17.28 -0.10
CA ASN A 288 -15.68 18.58 0.16
C ASN A 288 -16.58 19.44 1.07
N VAL A 289 -16.28 19.42 2.36
CA VAL A 289 -17.06 20.14 3.37
C VAL A 289 -16.92 21.68 3.29
N SER A 290 -16.09 22.18 2.38
CA SER A 290 -15.93 23.63 2.15
C SER A 290 -16.79 24.17 1.01
N LYS A 291 -17.45 23.29 0.25
CA LYS A 291 -18.27 23.65 -0.93
C LYS A 291 -19.74 23.30 -0.72
N GLU A 292 -20.60 24.21 -1.11
CA GLU A 292 -22.01 23.92 -1.24
C GLU A 292 -22.25 22.89 -2.38
N PRO A 293 -23.25 22.01 -2.20
CA PRO A 293 -24.11 21.84 -1.04
C PRO A 293 -23.54 20.88 0.03
N PHE A 294 -22.32 20.36 -0.15
CA PHE A 294 -21.72 19.32 0.70
C PHE A 294 -21.12 19.87 2.00
N ASN A 295 -21.06 21.20 2.18
CA ASN A 295 -20.76 21.84 3.47
C ASN A 295 -21.88 21.61 4.50
N ASN A 296 -23.09 21.28 4.07
CA ASN A 296 -24.23 20.97 4.93
C ASN A 296 -24.12 19.54 5.50
N LYS A 297 -23.99 19.42 6.83
CA LYS A 297 -23.87 18.14 7.51
C LYS A 297 -25.07 17.20 7.29
N THR A 298 -26.29 17.74 7.28
CA THR A 298 -27.51 16.97 7.05
C THR A 298 -27.51 16.32 5.67
N VAL A 299 -27.02 17.05 4.65
CA VAL A 299 -26.84 16.50 3.28
C VAL A 299 -25.85 15.34 3.32
N ARG A 300 -24.72 15.48 4.01
CA ARG A 300 -23.73 14.42 4.10
C ARG A 300 -24.24 13.17 4.83
N LEU A 301 -25.00 13.37 5.91
CA LEU A 301 -25.67 12.26 6.63
C LEU A 301 -26.69 11.54 5.75
N ALA A 302 -27.49 12.28 4.98
CA ALA A 302 -28.42 11.68 4.02
C ALA A 302 -27.69 10.88 2.93
N ILE A 303 -26.60 11.40 2.38
CA ILE A 303 -25.73 10.67 1.44
C ILE A 303 -25.23 9.37 2.06
N SER A 304 -24.74 9.41 3.29
CA SER A 304 -24.20 8.22 3.96
C SER A 304 -25.23 7.10 4.13
N LYS A 305 -26.52 7.47 4.32
CA LYS A 305 -27.64 6.54 4.47
C LYS A 305 -28.20 6.04 3.13
N ALA A 306 -27.96 6.76 2.03
CA ALA A 306 -28.46 6.39 0.71
C ALA A 306 -27.57 5.37 -0.02
N ILE A 307 -26.32 5.22 0.36
CA ILE A 307 -25.38 4.27 -0.27
C ILE A 307 -25.66 2.86 0.22
N ASN A 308 -26.10 1.97 -0.70
CA ASN A 308 -26.37 0.57 -0.40
C ASN A 308 -25.07 -0.27 -0.44
N ARG A 309 -24.32 -0.27 0.66
CA ARG A 309 -23.04 -0.99 0.81
C ARG A 309 -23.16 -2.49 0.62
N LYS A 310 -24.27 -3.06 1.07
CA LYS A 310 -24.53 -4.50 0.92
C LYS A 310 -24.72 -4.88 -0.55
N ASP A 311 -25.46 -4.07 -1.30
CA ASP A 311 -25.65 -4.27 -2.74
C ASP A 311 -24.32 -4.10 -3.51
N ILE A 312 -23.53 -3.06 -3.17
CA ILE A 312 -22.18 -2.86 -3.70
C ILE A 312 -21.29 -4.06 -3.43
N SER A 313 -21.21 -4.53 -2.18
CA SER A 313 -20.43 -5.71 -1.81
C SER A 313 -20.82 -6.95 -2.63
N ASN A 314 -22.12 -7.24 -2.72
CA ASN A 314 -22.61 -8.49 -3.32
C ASN A 314 -22.58 -8.44 -4.85
N ASN A 315 -22.98 -7.33 -5.46
CA ASN A 315 -23.26 -7.25 -6.89
C ASN A 315 -22.14 -6.54 -7.70
N ILE A 316 -21.40 -5.59 -7.11
CA ILE A 316 -20.25 -4.98 -7.77
C ILE A 316 -18.99 -5.77 -7.47
N PHE A 317 -18.78 -6.16 -6.20
CA PHE A 317 -17.56 -6.84 -5.78
C PHE A 317 -17.73 -8.35 -5.58
N ASN A 318 -18.83 -8.95 -6.04
CA ASN A 318 -19.10 -10.39 -5.99
C ASN A 318 -18.96 -11.02 -4.60
N GLY A 319 -19.15 -10.25 -3.53
CA GLY A 319 -18.96 -10.68 -2.14
C GLY A 319 -17.48 -10.77 -1.70
N PHE A 320 -16.54 -10.42 -2.56
CA PHE A 320 -15.10 -10.46 -2.24
C PHE A 320 -14.65 -9.31 -1.33
N GLU A 321 -15.25 -8.14 -1.48
CA GLU A 321 -15.12 -7.07 -0.49
C GLU A 321 -16.33 -7.13 0.46
N VAL A 322 -16.16 -6.72 1.70
CA VAL A 322 -17.22 -6.68 2.69
C VAL A 322 -17.56 -5.23 3.05
N GLU A 323 -18.80 -5.00 3.51
CA GLU A 323 -19.26 -3.68 3.95
C GLU A 323 -18.30 -3.09 4.99
N ALA A 324 -17.83 -1.87 4.75
CA ALA A 324 -17.05 -1.14 5.74
C ALA A 324 -17.98 -0.43 6.73
N LYS A 325 -17.82 -0.76 8.01
CA LYS A 325 -18.59 -0.15 9.11
C LYS A 325 -17.98 1.17 9.55
N ASN A 326 -16.66 1.28 9.45
CA ASN A 326 -15.85 2.41 9.88
C ASN A 326 -14.87 2.79 8.78
N ILE A 327 -14.36 4.03 8.83
CA ILE A 327 -13.33 4.49 7.89
C ILE A 327 -12.01 3.75 8.05
N LEU A 328 -11.67 3.33 9.25
CA LEU A 328 -10.52 2.48 9.55
C LEU A 328 -11.01 1.13 10.07
N SER A 329 -10.41 0.06 9.56
CA SER A 329 -10.74 -1.31 9.96
C SER A 329 -10.46 -1.57 11.44
N GLU A 330 -11.34 -2.32 12.09
CA GLU A 330 -11.18 -2.75 13.49
C GLU A 330 -9.93 -3.62 13.73
N ASN A 331 -9.31 -4.13 12.65
CA ASN A 331 -8.08 -4.93 12.72
C ASN A 331 -6.80 -4.06 12.78
N LEU A 332 -6.94 -2.74 12.57
CA LEU A 332 -5.82 -1.81 12.68
C LEU A 332 -5.57 -1.46 14.15
N PRO A 333 -4.32 -1.12 14.52
CA PRO A 333 -4.00 -0.69 15.88
C PRO A 333 -4.93 0.44 16.34
N TYR A 334 -5.41 0.36 17.57
CA TYR A 334 -6.30 1.34 18.22
C TYR A 334 -7.66 1.57 17.56
N CYS A 335 -7.99 0.88 16.45
CA CYS A 335 -9.24 1.08 15.71
C CYS A 335 -10.39 0.14 16.12
N ASN A 336 -10.17 -0.79 17.05
CA ASN A 336 -11.24 -1.64 17.60
C ASN A 336 -12.12 -0.83 18.58
N VAL A 337 -12.97 0.04 18.04
CA VAL A 337 -13.87 0.92 18.80
C VAL A 337 -15.30 0.75 18.33
N LYS A 338 -16.25 0.78 19.30
CA LYS A 338 -17.67 0.79 18.99
C LYS A 338 -18.12 2.22 18.70
N ILE A 339 -18.47 2.49 17.45
CA ILE A 339 -19.06 3.75 16.98
C ILE A 339 -20.36 3.47 16.23
N GLY A 340 -21.15 4.51 15.98
CA GLY A 340 -22.40 4.41 15.20
C GLY A 340 -22.16 3.84 13.80
N ARG A 341 -23.22 3.37 13.14
CA ARG A 341 -23.19 2.85 11.77
C ARG A 341 -23.94 3.75 10.83
N TYR A 342 -23.50 3.79 9.60
CA TYR A 342 -24.29 4.31 8.48
C TYR A 342 -25.14 3.19 7.88
N ASP A 343 -26.25 2.83 8.54
CA ASP A 343 -27.15 1.83 7.98
C ASP A 343 -27.88 2.41 6.75
N TYR A 344 -27.99 1.61 5.69
CA TYR A 344 -28.74 1.98 4.50
C TYR A 344 -30.21 2.16 4.83
N ASN A 345 -30.73 3.37 4.60
CA ASN A 345 -32.14 3.72 4.88
C ASN A 345 -32.54 4.92 4.03
N LEU A 346 -33.23 4.66 2.90
CA LEU A 346 -33.69 5.72 2.00
C LEU A 346 -34.77 6.62 2.62
N ASP A 347 -35.66 6.06 3.45
CA ASP A 347 -36.74 6.84 4.08
C ASP A 347 -36.13 7.85 5.07
N GLU A 348 -35.18 7.42 5.88
CA GLU A 348 -34.47 8.32 6.79
C GLU A 348 -33.63 9.37 6.04
N ALA A 349 -32.97 8.98 4.94
CA ALA A 349 -32.22 9.91 4.09
C ALA A 349 -33.13 10.97 3.49
N ASN A 350 -34.29 10.59 2.95
CA ASN A 350 -35.29 11.51 2.43
C ASN A 350 -35.84 12.43 3.52
N LYS A 351 -36.20 11.88 4.68
CA LYS A 351 -36.71 12.65 5.83
C LYS A 351 -35.69 13.71 6.27
N LEU A 352 -34.41 13.38 6.38
CA LEU A 352 -33.34 14.32 6.73
C LEU A 352 -33.30 15.51 5.74
N LEU A 353 -33.40 15.23 4.45
CA LEU A 353 -33.38 16.26 3.41
C LEU A 353 -34.66 17.11 3.42
N ASP A 354 -35.82 16.49 3.63
CA ASP A 354 -37.12 17.19 3.70
C ASP A 354 -37.17 18.13 4.91
N GLU A 355 -36.77 17.67 6.09
CA GLU A 355 -36.69 18.46 7.33
C GLU A 355 -35.67 19.62 7.20
N ALA A 356 -34.60 19.42 6.45
CA ALA A 356 -33.61 20.45 6.15
C ALA A 356 -34.07 21.45 5.05
N GLY A 357 -35.28 21.24 4.48
CA GLY A 357 -35.89 22.13 3.49
C GLY A 357 -35.42 21.92 2.04
N TRP A 358 -34.79 20.79 1.74
CA TRP A 358 -34.43 20.40 0.38
C TRP A 358 -35.61 19.74 -0.34
N LYS A 359 -36.16 20.36 -1.38
CA LYS A 359 -37.36 19.88 -2.09
C LYS A 359 -37.01 19.39 -3.48
N ILE A 360 -37.68 18.33 -3.95
CA ILE A 360 -37.54 17.79 -5.31
C ILE A 360 -38.09 18.82 -6.30
N ASN A 361 -37.29 19.23 -7.29
CA ASN A 361 -37.69 20.07 -8.39
C ASN A 361 -38.23 19.27 -9.60
N SER A 362 -38.62 19.95 -10.68
CA SER A 362 -39.18 19.34 -11.91
C SER A 362 -38.22 18.33 -12.58
N ASN A 363 -36.92 18.42 -12.32
CA ASN A 363 -35.90 17.52 -12.87
C ASN A 363 -35.60 16.31 -11.96
N GLY A 364 -36.35 16.12 -10.86
CA GLY A 364 -36.12 15.08 -9.90
C GLY A 364 -34.91 15.32 -8.97
N ILE A 365 -34.35 16.54 -8.99
CA ILE A 365 -33.19 16.91 -8.17
C ILE A 365 -33.69 17.75 -6.99
N ARG A 366 -33.13 17.52 -5.80
CA ARG A 366 -33.43 18.36 -4.64
C ARG A 366 -32.78 19.73 -4.75
N GLU A 367 -33.54 20.73 -4.38
CA GLU A 367 -33.15 22.15 -4.46
C GLU A 367 -33.54 22.86 -3.15
N LYS A 368 -32.72 23.82 -2.73
CA LYS A 368 -33.02 24.76 -1.65
C LYS A 368 -32.40 26.12 -1.97
N ASN A 369 -33.20 27.20 -1.93
CA ASN A 369 -32.75 28.56 -2.20
C ASN A 369 -32.03 28.74 -3.56
N GLY A 370 -32.46 28.01 -4.58
CA GLY A 370 -31.86 28.04 -5.92
C GLY A 370 -30.57 27.19 -6.08
N ILE A 371 -30.17 26.48 -5.04
CA ILE A 371 -29.03 25.57 -5.07
C ILE A 371 -29.52 24.14 -5.21
N GLU A 372 -29.13 23.46 -6.27
CA GLU A 372 -29.43 22.05 -6.50
C GLU A 372 -28.40 21.14 -5.82
N LEU A 373 -28.85 19.97 -5.33
CA LEU A 373 -27.98 18.90 -4.84
C LEU A 373 -27.34 18.17 -6.02
N LYS A 374 -26.31 18.79 -6.61
CA LYS A 374 -25.56 18.23 -7.75
C LYS A 374 -24.06 18.46 -7.63
N GLY A 375 -23.28 17.67 -8.36
CA GLY A 375 -21.82 17.80 -8.41
C GLY A 375 -21.17 16.69 -9.23
N GLU A 376 -19.84 16.58 -9.11
CA GLU A 376 -19.04 15.52 -9.72
C GLU A 376 -18.55 14.55 -8.65
N LEU A 377 -18.52 13.25 -8.98
CA LEU A 377 -17.84 12.22 -8.23
C LEU A 377 -16.56 11.83 -8.97
N LEU A 378 -15.43 12.29 -8.47
CA LEU A 378 -14.12 12.02 -9.06
C LEU A 378 -13.62 10.63 -8.66
N PHE A 379 -12.96 9.93 -9.57
CA PHE A 379 -12.30 8.65 -9.30
C PHE A 379 -11.07 8.46 -10.18
N LEU A 380 -10.17 7.55 -9.78
CA LEU A 380 -8.91 7.29 -10.46
C LEU A 380 -9.12 6.41 -11.69
N ALA A 381 -8.66 6.88 -12.85
CA ALA A 381 -8.65 6.10 -14.09
C ALA A 381 -7.70 4.88 -14.00
N GLY A 382 -8.06 3.80 -14.71
CA GLY A 382 -7.21 2.60 -14.82
C GLY A 382 -7.23 1.67 -13.60
N ILE A 383 -8.10 1.90 -12.60
CA ILE A 383 -8.32 1.00 -11.48
C ILE A 383 -9.55 0.15 -11.76
N SER A 384 -9.39 -1.17 -11.68
CA SER A 384 -10.49 -2.12 -11.86
C SER A 384 -11.66 -1.81 -10.92
N ASP A 385 -12.87 -1.91 -11.44
CA ASP A 385 -14.15 -1.78 -10.74
C ASP A 385 -14.46 -0.36 -10.17
N GLU A 386 -13.57 0.63 -10.28
CA GLU A 386 -13.81 2.00 -9.76
C GLU A 386 -14.92 2.73 -10.51
N GLU A 387 -14.97 2.61 -11.83
CA GLU A 387 -16.01 3.24 -12.65
C GLU A 387 -17.40 2.65 -12.35
N THR A 388 -17.50 1.32 -12.26
CA THR A 388 -18.75 0.63 -11.91
C THR A 388 -19.23 1.04 -10.51
N LEU A 389 -18.31 1.16 -9.55
CA LEU A 389 -18.59 1.65 -8.21
C LEU A 389 -19.11 3.10 -8.25
N ALA A 390 -18.45 3.98 -8.99
CA ALA A 390 -18.84 5.38 -9.10
C ALA A 390 -20.25 5.53 -9.69
N ILE A 391 -20.56 4.81 -10.77
CA ILE A 391 -21.90 4.79 -11.39
C ILE A 391 -22.94 4.30 -10.37
N LYS A 392 -22.66 3.18 -9.68
CA LYS A 392 -23.59 2.63 -8.68
C LYS A 392 -23.88 3.61 -7.53
N ILE A 393 -22.87 4.33 -7.04
CA ILE A 393 -23.07 5.35 -6.00
C ILE A 393 -23.92 6.50 -6.53
N CYS A 394 -23.67 6.97 -7.76
CA CYS A 394 -24.47 8.03 -8.37
C CYS A 394 -25.95 7.62 -8.53
N ASP A 395 -26.20 6.36 -8.92
CA ASP A 395 -27.56 5.81 -9.03
C ASP A 395 -28.26 5.71 -7.65
N ASP A 396 -27.53 5.29 -6.61
CA ASP A 396 -28.08 5.24 -5.26
C ASP A 396 -28.47 6.65 -4.74
N LEU A 397 -27.63 7.64 -4.99
CA LEU A 397 -27.86 9.01 -4.58
C LEU A 397 -29.00 9.68 -5.36
N MET A 398 -29.20 9.32 -6.63
CA MET A 398 -30.31 9.82 -7.42
C MET A 398 -31.68 9.39 -6.85
N LYS A 399 -31.78 8.26 -6.14
CA LYS A 399 -33.00 7.81 -5.45
C LYS A 399 -33.50 8.77 -4.37
N ILE A 400 -32.60 9.61 -3.86
CA ILE A 400 -32.94 10.64 -2.86
C ILE A 400 -32.83 12.06 -3.45
N GLY A 401 -32.77 12.20 -4.79
CA GLY A 401 -32.72 13.48 -5.51
C GLY A 401 -31.37 14.19 -5.48
N ILE A 402 -30.28 13.46 -5.25
CA ILE A 402 -28.90 13.99 -5.34
C ILE A 402 -28.27 13.50 -6.63
N LYS A 403 -27.90 14.43 -7.53
CA LYS A 403 -27.29 14.13 -8.84
C LYS A 403 -25.78 14.32 -8.81
N LEU A 404 -25.02 13.25 -8.71
CA LEU A 404 -23.59 13.26 -9.00
C LEU A 404 -23.31 12.71 -10.39
N ILE A 405 -22.28 13.26 -11.05
CA ILE A 405 -21.79 12.82 -12.37
C ILE A 405 -20.44 12.16 -12.14
N PRO A 406 -20.28 10.87 -12.48
CA PRO A 406 -19.01 10.19 -12.34
C PRO A 406 -17.99 10.76 -13.35
N LYS A 407 -16.75 11.01 -12.89
CA LYS A 407 -15.68 11.59 -13.70
C LYS A 407 -14.34 10.97 -13.35
N ASN A 408 -13.76 10.24 -14.30
CA ASN A 408 -12.43 9.68 -14.14
C ASN A 408 -11.34 10.72 -14.40
N LEU A 409 -10.26 10.64 -13.65
CA LEU A 409 -9.08 11.48 -13.83
C LEU A 409 -7.82 10.64 -13.72
N GLU A 410 -6.79 11.02 -14.48
CA GLU A 410 -5.43 10.53 -14.29
C GLU A 410 -4.91 10.87 -12.89
N ARG A 411 -4.00 10.04 -12.34
CA ARG A 411 -3.50 10.16 -10.98
C ARG A 411 -3.07 11.59 -10.59
N ASN A 412 -2.18 12.19 -11.35
CA ASN A 412 -1.67 13.52 -11.03
C ASN A 412 -2.77 14.59 -11.09
N SER A 413 -3.66 14.49 -12.08
CA SER A 413 -4.80 15.41 -12.23
C SER A 413 -5.77 15.27 -11.05
N LEU A 414 -6.06 14.05 -10.60
CA LEU A 414 -6.94 13.79 -9.46
C LEU A 414 -6.37 14.41 -8.18
N TYR A 415 -5.11 14.12 -7.86
CA TYR A 415 -4.48 14.64 -6.64
C TYR A 415 -4.34 16.17 -6.67
N GLN A 416 -4.00 16.78 -7.81
CA GLN A 416 -3.95 18.24 -7.93
C GLN A 416 -5.33 18.87 -7.75
N THR A 417 -6.38 18.30 -8.35
CA THR A 417 -7.76 18.78 -8.21
C THR A 417 -8.22 18.73 -6.75
N ILE A 418 -7.94 17.62 -6.07
CA ILE A 418 -8.26 17.47 -4.64
C ILE A 418 -7.44 18.46 -3.80
N SER A 419 -6.14 18.59 -4.06
CA SER A 419 -5.23 19.50 -3.34
C SER A 419 -5.66 20.96 -3.42
N LYS A 420 -6.13 21.40 -4.59
CA LYS A 420 -6.68 22.75 -4.80
C LYS A 420 -8.08 22.93 -4.21
N GLY A 421 -8.72 21.86 -3.72
CA GLY A 421 -10.11 21.89 -3.25
C GLY A 421 -11.13 22.08 -4.37
N GLU A 422 -10.79 21.74 -5.62
CA GLU A 422 -11.62 21.91 -6.82
C GLU A 422 -12.52 20.71 -7.10
N PHE A 423 -12.97 20.01 -6.08
CA PHE A 423 -13.83 18.82 -6.16
C PHE A 423 -15.12 18.98 -5.35
N ASN A 424 -16.13 18.14 -5.62
CA ASN A 424 -17.34 17.97 -4.82
C ASN A 424 -17.28 16.71 -3.98
N ALA A 425 -17.07 15.57 -4.63
CA ALA A 425 -16.87 14.25 -4.03
C ALA A 425 -15.75 13.52 -4.77
N ALA A 426 -15.03 12.65 -4.07
CA ALA A 426 -14.03 11.80 -4.68
C ALA A 426 -13.99 10.41 -4.03
N LEU A 427 -13.74 9.37 -4.84
CA LEU A 427 -13.45 8.03 -4.35
C LEU A 427 -11.97 7.90 -4.07
N GLN A 428 -11.65 7.25 -2.96
CA GLN A 428 -10.28 6.93 -2.55
C GLN A 428 -10.26 5.68 -1.68
N THR A 429 -9.09 5.14 -1.46
CA THR A 429 -8.85 4.10 -0.47
C THR A 429 -7.97 4.64 0.65
N THR A 430 -8.13 4.13 1.87
CA THR A 430 -7.12 4.28 2.91
C THR A 430 -5.85 3.53 2.49
N TYR A 431 -4.76 3.76 3.19
CA TYR A 431 -3.46 3.20 2.77
C TYR A 431 -3.27 1.75 3.21
N GLY A 432 -3.94 1.33 4.30
CA GLY A 432 -3.67 0.06 4.95
C GLY A 432 -2.33 0.06 5.70
N LEU A 433 -1.98 -1.10 6.26
CA LEU A 433 -0.71 -1.26 6.95
C LEU A 433 0.48 -1.09 5.99
N PRO A 434 1.61 -0.54 6.46
CA PRO A 434 1.92 -0.07 7.82
C PRO A 434 1.55 1.39 8.09
N TYR A 435 0.95 2.08 7.13
CA TYR A 435 0.64 3.51 7.21
C TYR A 435 -0.54 3.81 8.12
N ASP A 436 -1.62 3.01 7.97
CA ASP A 436 -2.80 3.17 8.80
C ASP A 436 -2.66 2.43 10.14
N PRO A 437 -3.20 3.00 11.19
CA PRO A 437 -4.00 4.22 11.25
C PRO A 437 -3.19 5.52 11.39
N PHE A 438 -1.87 5.45 11.58
CA PHE A 438 -1.01 6.57 12.02
C PHE A 438 -0.97 7.70 10.99
N LEU A 439 -0.70 7.36 9.71
CA LEU A 439 -0.68 8.32 8.63
C LEU A 439 -2.07 8.92 8.38
N PHE A 440 -3.11 8.09 8.39
CA PHE A 440 -4.48 8.57 8.20
C PHE A 440 -4.87 9.60 9.27
N ILE A 441 -4.62 9.29 10.55
CA ILE A 441 -4.90 10.21 11.66
C ILE A 441 -4.07 11.50 11.52
N SER A 442 -2.79 11.39 11.19
CA SER A 442 -1.93 12.54 10.97
C SER A 442 -2.43 13.46 9.84
N ASN A 443 -2.97 12.87 8.76
CA ASN A 443 -3.53 13.61 7.62
C ASN A 443 -4.84 14.37 7.95
N LEU A 444 -5.49 14.08 9.05
CA LEU A 444 -6.63 14.86 9.54
C LEU A 444 -6.22 16.28 10.01
N ASN A 445 -4.93 16.50 10.23
CA ASN A 445 -4.41 17.82 10.63
C ASN A 445 -4.13 18.67 9.40
N LYS A 446 -4.78 19.84 9.31
CA LYS A 446 -4.67 20.80 8.20
C LYS A 446 -3.25 21.34 7.95
N LYS A 447 -2.35 21.20 8.92
CA LYS A 447 -0.96 21.72 8.83
C LYS A 447 -0.01 20.72 8.19
N ASN A 448 -0.40 19.46 8.02
CA ASN A 448 0.46 18.45 7.41
C ASN A 448 0.38 18.54 5.87
N ILE A 449 1.50 18.27 5.22
CA ILE A 449 1.59 18.03 3.79
C ILE A 449 1.03 16.63 3.54
N GLY A 450 -0.28 16.48 3.69
CA GLY A 450 -0.91 15.18 3.67
C GLY A 450 -2.04 15.09 2.64
N ASP A 451 -2.86 14.06 2.80
CA ASP A 451 -4.01 13.80 1.97
C ASP A 451 -5.13 14.82 2.24
N ASN A 452 -5.30 15.76 1.31
CA ASN A 452 -6.31 16.82 1.42
C ASN A 452 -7.75 16.28 1.45
N LEU A 453 -8.02 15.10 0.88
CA LEU A 453 -9.34 14.47 0.97
C LEU A 453 -9.60 13.98 2.40
N VAL A 454 -8.62 13.32 3.01
CA VAL A 454 -8.71 12.86 4.41
C VAL A 454 -8.87 14.05 5.36
N ALA A 455 -8.17 15.17 5.11
CA ALA A 455 -8.27 16.38 5.92
C ALA A 455 -9.70 16.98 5.98
N GLN A 456 -10.58 16.70 5.01
CA GLN A 456 -11.99 17.10 5.08
C GLN A 456 -12.75 16.41 6.24
N GLY A 457 -12.27 15.25 6.68
CA GLY A 457 -12.96 14.41 7.66
C GLY A 457 -13.31 15.12 8.96
N MET A 458 -12.42 15.96 9.46
CA MET A 458 -12.59 16.65 10.73
C MET A 458 -12.50 18.18 10.62
N LYS A 459 -12.53 18.74 9.41
CA LYS A 459 -12.33 20.16 9.15
C LYS A 459 -13.28 21.08 9.94
N ASN A 460 -14.51 20.63 10.16
CA ASN A 460 -15.55 21.38 10.86
C ASN A 460 -15.73 20.96 12.33
N VAL A 461 -14.88 20.06 12.84
CA VAL A 461 -14.91 19.65 14.26
C VAL A 461 -14.04 20.61 15.06
N GLU A 462 -14.66 21.32 16.00
CA GLU A 462 -13.96 22.21 16.92
C GLU A 462 -12.90 21.44 17.73
N GLY A 463 -11.69 21.99 17.84
CA GLY A 463 -10.58 21.35 18.56
C GLY A 463 -9.99 20.12 17.87
N SER A 464 -10.39 19.78 16.63
CA SER A 464 -9.89 18.60 15.91
C SER A 464 -8.37 18.56 15.74
N GLU A 465 -7.75 19.74 15.55
CA GLU A 465 -6.29 19.84 15.44
C GLU A 465 -5.60 19.38 16.72
N ASN A 466 -6.11 19.81 17.90
CA ASN A 466 -5.58 19.40 19.20
C ASN A 466 -5.77 17.89 19.44
N LEU A 467 -6.93 17.34 19.08
CA LEU A 467 -7.18 15.90 19.22
C LEU A 467 -6.12 15.05 18.48
N VAL A 468 -5.74 15.47 17.27
CA VAL A 468 -4.71 14.79 16.47
C VAL A 468 -3.31 15.04 17.02
N LEU A 469 -3.01 16.28 17.42
CA LEU A 469 -1.70 16.62 17.99
C LEU A 469 -1.46 15.91 19.33
N ASP A 470 -2.48 15.85 20.17
CA ASP A 470 -2.40 15.21 21.49
C ASP A 470 -2.10 13.71 21.36
N VAL A 471 -2.84 13.00 20.48
CA VAL A 471 -2.61 11.56 20.32
C VAL A 471 -1.21 11.26 19.80
N ASN A 472 -0.65 12.12 18.95
CA ASN A 472 0.69 11.92 18.41
C ASN A 472 1.80 11.99 19.49
N MET A 473 1.54 12.64 20.63
CA MET A 473 2.51 12.78 21.73
C MET A 473 2.27 11.81 22.88
N MET A 474 1.18 11.04 22.85
CA MET A 474 0.87 10.05 23.89
C MET A 474 1.82 8.86 23.83
N ILE A 475 2.02 8.21 24.97
CA ILE A 475 2.84 7.01 25.12
C ILE A 475 2.08 5.87 25.83
N ASP A 476 0.97 6.18 26.48
CA ASP A 476 0.12 5.20 27.17
C ASP A 476 -0.93 4.64 26.20
N ASP A 477 -0.95 3.32 25.99
CA ASP A 477 -1.84 2.65 25.05
C ASP A 477 -3.32 2.85 25.38
N THR A 478 -3.67 2.99 26.67
CA THR A 478 -5.07 3.20 27.11
C THR A 478 -5.53 4.60 26.74
N GLU A 479 -4.68 5.61 26.95
CA GLU A 479 -4.95 6.99 26.57
C GLU A 479 -5.08 7.13 25.06
N ILE A 480 -4.16 6.51 24.29
CA ILE A 480 -4.21 6.46 22.83
C ILE A 480 -5.52 5.83 22.35
N GLN A 481 -5.92 4.68 22.92
CA GLN A 481 -7.18 4.01 22.58
C GLN A 481 -8.41 4.89 22.85
N MET A 482 -8.43 5.62 23.97
CA MET A 482 -9.52 6.55 24.27
C MET A 482 -9.56 7.73 23.28
N GLN A 483 -8.42 8.25 22.91
CA GLN A 483 -8.33 9.35 21.93
C GLN A 483 -8.76 8.91 20.53
N TYR A 484 -8.35 7.70 20.08
CA TYR A 484 -8.84 7.10 18.84
C TYR A 484 -10.37 6.97 18.82
N LYS A 485 -10.97 6.53 19.92
CA LYS A 485 -12.44 6.47 20.02
C LYS A 485 -13.08 7.84 19.77
N LYS A 486 -12.54 8.91 20.33
CA LYS A 486 -13.06 10.28 20.11
C LYS A 486 -12.90 10.69 18.65
N ILE A 487 -11.71 10.51 18.07
CA ILE A 487 -11.42 10.87 16.68
C ILE A 487 -12.34 10.11 15.73
N LEU A 488 -12.44 8.78 15.85
CA LEU A 488 -13.25 7.96 14.97
C LEU A 488 -14.75 8.23 15.12
N THR A 489 -15.21 8.57 16.36
CA THR A 489 -16.60 8.99 16.58
C THR A 489 -16.90 10.32 15.89
N ASN A 490 -15.98 11.29 15.96
CA ASN A 490 -16.15 12.57 15.29
C ASN A 490 -16.15 12.42 13.75
N LEU A 491 -15.24 11.60 13.20
CA LEU A 491 -15.22 11.28 11.77
C LEU A 491 -16.56 10.70 11.30
N ASN A 492 -17.09 9.75 12.06
CA ASN A 492 -18.39 9.15 11.76
C ASN A 492 -19.52 10.19 11.83
N ASN A 493 -19.55 11.03 12.86
CA ASN A 493 -20.61 12.03 13.05
C ASN A 493 -20.59 13.13 11.98
N GLU A 494 -19.43 13.44 11.42
CA GLU A 494 -19.30 14.47 10.38
C GLU A 494 -19.73 13.96 8.99
N ALA A 495 -19.67 12.66 8.75
CA ALA A 495 -20.01 12.02 7.47
C ALA A 495 -19.31 12.68 6.25
N ALA A 496 -18.13 13.24 6.45
CA ALA A 496 -17.32 13.82 5.38
C ALA A 496 -16.52 12.77 4.62
N LEU A 497 -16.14 11.68 5.32
CA LEU A 497 -15.48 10.50 4.79
C LEU A 497 -16.40 9.31 4.99
N ILE A 498 -17.04 8.86 3.92
CA ILE A 498 -18.08 7.83 3.95
C ILE A 498 -17.47 6.48 3.57
N PRO A 499 -17.28 5.55 4.51
CA PRO A 499 -16.75 4.22 4.21
C PRO A 499 -17.74 3.42 3.35
N ILE A 500 -17.22 2.63 2.42
CA ILE A 500 -18.03 1.83 1.48
C ILE A 500 -17.78 0.35 1.71
N THR A 501 -16.57 -0.14 1.41
CA THR A 501 -16.18 -1.55 1.59
C THR A 501 -14.75 -1.66 2.09
N PHE A 502 -14.43 -2.80 2.71
CA PHE A 502 -13.06 -3.21 3.00
C PHE A 502 -12.52 -4.00 1.82
N LYS A 503 -11.46 -3.47 1.21
CA LYS A 503 -10.77 -4.06 0.05
C LYS A 503 -9.87 -5.19 0.49
N LYS A 504 -9.80 -6.24 -0.35
CA LYS A 504 -8.83 -7.33 -0.22
C LYS A 504 -7.88 -7.31 -1.40
N GLN A 505 -6.64 -7.73 -1.19
CA GLN A 505 -5.72 -7.97 -2.28
C GLN A 505 -6.05 -9.30 -2.97
N SER A 506 -5.89 -9.32 -4.28
CA SER A 506 -6.16 -10.50 -5.11
C SER A 506 -4.94 -10.89 -5.93
N ILE A 507 -4.86 -12.17 -6.26
CA ILE A 507 -3.87 -12.73 -7.16
C ILE A 507 -4.54 -13.74 -8.09
N LEU A 508 -3.96 -13.94 -9.26
CA LEU A 508 -4.37 -14.96 -10.21
C LEU A 508 -3.10 -15.60 -10.80
N TYR A 509 -3.00 -16.93 -10.74
CA TYR A 509 -1.80 -17.65 -11.15
C TYR A 509 -2.07 -18.98 -11.86
N ASN A 510 -1.08 -19.44 -12.62
CA ASN A 510 -1.08 -20.75 -13.28
C ASN A 510 -0.74 -21.86 -12.26
N LYS A 511 -1.68 -22.82 -12.06
CA LYS A 511 -1.55 -23.94 -11.11
C LYS A 511 -0.48 -24.96 -11.50
N GLU A 512 -0.07 -25.01 -12.75
CA GLU A 512 0.96 -25.94 -13.22
C GLU A 512 2.34 -25.58 -12.66
N LYS A 513 2.63 -24.27 -12.53
CA LYS A 513 3.91 -23.76 -12.05
C LYS A 513 3.88 -23.32 -10.59
N ILE A 514 2.78 -22.71 -10.16
CA ILE A 514 2.64 -22.14 -8.82
C ILE A 514 1.63 -22.97 -8.04
N LYS A 515 2.04 -23.53 -6.91
CA LYS A 515 1.19 -24.35 -6.02
C LYS A 515 0.48 -23.51 -4.97
N GLY A 516 1.00 -22.30 -4.69
CA GLY A 516 0.39 -21.36 -3.76
C GLY A 516 1.18 -20.05 -3.61
N TYR A 517 0.55 -19.14 -2.90
CA TYR A 517 1.15 -17.88 -2.48
C TYR A 517 0.61 -17.49 -1.12
N ASP A 518 1.48 -17.20 -0.18
CA ASP A 518 1.10 -16.63 1.09
C ASP A 518 1.30 -15.12 1.06
N PHE A 519 0.19 -14.38 1.22
CA PHE A 519 0.25 -12.92 1.25
C PHE A 519 1.24 -12.46 2.32
N TYR A 520 1.99 -11.43 1.98
CA TYR A 520 2.86 -10.79 2.97
C TYR A 520 2.04 -10.22 4.14
N SER A 521 2.68 -9.97 5.27
CA SER A 521 2.02 -9.36 6.43
C SER A 521 1.32 -8.03 6.11
N ILE A 522 1.78 -7.37 5.06
CA ILE A 522 1.18 -6.21 4.41
C ILE A 522 0.76 -6.65 3.00
N PRO A 523 -0.51 -7.00 2.77
CA PRO A 523 -0.92 -7.68 1.54
C PRO A 523 -0.72 -6.88 0.24
N SER A 524 -0.59 -5.56 0.33
CA SER A 524 -0.27 -4.68 -0.81
C SER A 524 1.19 -4.79 -1.28
N LEU A 525 2.06 -5.37 -0.46
CA LEU A 525 3.46 -5.61 -0.80
C LEU A 525 3.64 -7.05 -1.28
N TYR A 526 4.31 -7.22 -2.42
CA TYR A 526 4.51 -8.53 -3.04
C TYR A 526 5.85 -9.11 -2.61
N ASN A 527 5.82 -10.23 -1.92
CA ASN A 527 7.03 -10.93 -1.51
C ASN A 527 7.13 -12.26 -2.26
N ILE A 528 7.99 -12.31 -3.26
CA ILE A 528 8.18 -13.48 -4.14
C ILE A 528 8.72 -14.68 -3.36
N ARG A 529 9.39 -14.46 -2.25
CA ARG A 529 9.81 -15.52 -1.31
C ARG A 529 8.65 -16.37 -0.79
N ASN A 530 7.43 -15.82 -0.79
CA ASN A 530 6.21 -16.48 -0.29
C ASN A 530 5.52 -17.33 -1.36
N LEU A 531 6.05 -17.40 -2.58
CA LEU A 531 5.58 -18.32 -3.61
C LEU A 531 5.95 -19.76 -3.25
N ILE A 532 4.97 -20.64 -3.38
CA ILE A 532 5.13 -22.09 -3.27
C ILE A 532 5.13 -22.63 -4.69
N VAL A 533 6.27 -23.13 -5.13
CA VAL A 533 6.46 -23.72 -6.45
C VAL A 533 6.58 -25.24 -6.34
N GLU A 534 6.46 -25.95 -7.45
CA GLU A 534 6.62 -27.39 -7.45
C GLU A 534 8.05 -27.75 -7.03
N THR A 535 8.17 -28.52 -5.95
CA THR A 535 9.43 -29.17 -5.56
C THR A 535 9.45 -30.54 -6.22
N ASP A 536 10.42 -30.76 -7.11
CA ASP A 536 10.67 -32.08 -7.71
C ASP A 536 10.92 -33.15 -6.65
#